data_d39013486bcb5543415bce0b9b98be3f
#
_entry.id   d39013486bcb5543415bce0b9b98be3f
#
_cell.length_a   1.000
_cell.length_b   1.000
_cell.length_c   1.000
_cell.angle_alpha   90.00
_cell.angle_beta   90.00
_cell.angle_gamma   90.00
#
_symmetry.space_group_name_H-M   'P 1'
#
loop_
_entity.id
_entity.type
_entity.pdbx_description
1 polymer ?
#
loop_
_entity_poly.entity_id
_entity_poly.type
_entity_poly.pdbx_seq_one_letter_code
_entity_poly.pdbx_strand_id
1 'polypeptide(L)'
;EKASCWNEEKQEKTVFPWGDDNPTEEKCNLLESYQWGCAEIGAYPNGVSPSGCQQMIGDVWEWTSSEFVGYPGFKSGFDEYNDKWFTNQKVLRGGSFGTPKMSIRGSYRNFFRLDERWLFSGFRCVEDI
;
A
#
# COMPACT_ATOMS: atom_id res chain seq x y z
N GLU A 1 -3.49 6.21 -2.63
CA GLU A 1 -2.27 6.44 -3.41
C GLU A 1 -1.87 7.93 -3.42
N LYS A 2 -2.82 8.87 -3.64
CA LYS A 2 -2.54 10.31 -3.58
C LYS A 2 -1.98 10.70 -2.21
N ALA A 3 -2.67 10.40 -1.12
CA ALA A 3 -2.23 10.70 0.24
C ALA A 3 -0.87 10.07 0.62
N SER A 4 -0.52 8.94 -0.02
CA SER A 4 0.74 8.24 0.22
C SER A 4 1.94 8.88 -0.49
N CYS A 5 1.82 9.17 -1.79
CA CYS A 5 2.98 9.42 -2.65
C CYS A 5 2.90 10.69 -3.50
N TRP A 6 1.85 11.48 -3.37
CA TRP A 6 1.73 12.74 -4.12
C TRP A 6 2.20 13.92 -3.30
N ASN A 7 3.17 14.65 -3.83
CA ASN A 7 3.64 15.91 -3.24
C ASN A 7 2.96 17.09 -3.94
N GLU A 8 2.03 17.75 -3.24
CA GLU A 8 1.25 18.86 -3.79
C GLU A 8 2.11 20.09 -4.06
N GLU A 9 3.13 20.36 -3.24
CA GLU A 9 4.01 21.52 -3.42
C GLU A 9 4.90 21.38 -4.65
N LYS A 10 5.43 20.17 -4.87
CA LYS A 10 6.32 19.89 -6.00
C LYS A 10 5.59 19.43 -7.26
N GLN A 11 4.28 19.13 -7.17
CA GLN A 11 3.47 18.56 -8.26
C GLN A 11 4.10 17.28 -8.85
N GLU A 12 4.64 16.43 -7.99
CA GLU A 12 5.31 15.18 -8.38
C GLU A 12 4.83 13.99 -7.54
N LYS A 13 4.95 12.81 -8.11
CA LYS A 13 4.67 11.54 -7.44
C LYS A 13 5.98 10.82 -7.14
N THR A 14 6.13 10.38 -5.90
CA THR A 14 7.25 9.55 -5.46
C THR A 14 6.91 8.05 -5.50
N VAL A 15 7.93 7.21 -5.47
CA VAL A 15 7.78 5.75 -5.41
C VAL A 15 7.23 5.30 -4.06
N PHE A 16 7.70 5.93 -2.99
CA PHE A 16 7.29 5.65 -1.60
C PHE A 16 6.81 6.94 -0.91
N PRO A 17 6.15 6.85 0.24
CA PRO A 17 5.71 8.03 1.00
C PRO A 17 6.82 9.03 1.30
N TRP A 18 8.01 8.55 1.62
CA TRP A 18 9.18 9.35 1.98
C TRP A 18 10.06 9.80 0.80
N GLY A 19 9.70 9.45 -0.43
CA GLY A 19 10.49 9.76 -1.63
C GLY A 19 10.81 8.52 -2.47
N ASP A 20 11.95 8.52 -3.16
CA ASP A 20 12.33 7.45 -4.09
C ASP A 20 13.37 6.48 -3.52
N ASP A 21 13.89 6.75 -2.33
CA ASP A 21 14.84 5.88 -1.66
C ASP A 21 14.21 4.56 -1.24
N ASN A 22 14.99 3.49 -1.32
CA ASN A 22 14.56 2.17 -0.89
C ASN A 22 14.05 2.14 0.56
N PRO A 23 13.09 1.26 0.88
CA PRO A 23 12.64 1.03 2.24
C PRO A 23 13.77 0.61 3.18
N THR A 24 13.77 1.17 4.39
CA THR A 24 14.66 0.81 5.49
C THR A 24 13.86 0.58 6.76
N GLU A 25 14.47 -0.05 7.74
CA GLU A 25 13.86 -0.30 9.06
C GLU A 25 13.54 0.97 9.86
N GLU A 26 14.09 2.12 9.46
CA GLU A 26 13.78 3.43 10.05
C GLU A 26 12.54 4.10 9.42
N LYS A 27 12.10 3.61 8.26
CA LYS A 27 11.03 4.21 7.48
C LYS A 27 9.72 3.44 7.52
N CYS A 28 9.79 2.11 7.68
CA CYS A 28 8.60 1.26 7.66
C CYS A 28 8.84 -0.14 8.23
N ASN A 29 7.75 -0.80 8.64
CA ASN A 29 7.75 -2.15 9.16
C ASN A 29 7.40 -3.16 8.06
N LEU A 30 8.42 -3.73 7.44
CA LEU A 30 8.32 -4.80 6.44
C LEU A 30 8.99 -6.07 6.94
N LEU A 31 9.03 -7.13 6.12
CA LEU A 31 9.58 -8.43 6.49
C LEU A 31 11.00 -8.32 7.07
N GLU A 32 11.82 -7.45 6.51
CA GLU A 32 13.23 -7.29 6.90
C GLU A 32 13.42 -6.61 8.27
N SER A 33 12.37 -6.02 8.85
CA SER A 33 12.43 -5.51 10.23
C SER A 33 12.34 -6.60 11.29
N TYR A 34 11.92 -7.82 10.93
CA TYR A 34 11.77 -9.00 11.80
C TYR A 34 10.91 -8.77 13.06
N GLN A 35 10.03 -7.79 13.06
CA GLN A 35 9.20 -7.48 14.22
C GLN A 35 8.01 -8.43 14.41
N TRP A 36 7.57 -9.11 13.36
CA TRP A 36 6.48 -10.10 13.36
C TRP A 36 5.17 -9.63 13.99
N GLY A 37 4.88 -8.35 13.87
CA GLY A 37 3.67 -7.71 14.36
C GLY A 37 3.61 -6.24 13.97
N CYS A 38 2.50 -5.58 14.28
CA CYS A 38 2.35 -4.15 14.03
C CYS A 38 3.22 -3.33 14.98
N ALA A 39 3.80 -2.27 14.48
CA ALA A 39 4.48 -1.27 15.29
C ALA A 39 3.49 -0.30 15.94
N GLU A 40 3.93 0.41 16.97
CA GLU A 40 3.16 1.51 17.55
C GLU A 40 2.96 2.64 16.54
N ILE A 41 1.83 3.34 16.65
CA ILE A 41 1.55 4.50 15.81
C ILE A 41 2.62 5.56 16.03
N GLY A 42 3.21 6.06 14.95
CA GLY A 42 4.28 7.05 14.98
C GLY A 42 5.69 6.48 15.15
N ALA A 43 5.86 5.16 15.15
CA ALA A 43 7.18 4.52 15.25
C ALA A 43 8.14 4.89 14.11
N TYR A 44 7.62 5.34 12.97
CA TYR A 44 8.41 5.62 11.76
C TYR A 44 8.32 7.08 11.31
N PRO A 45 8.91 8.04 12.04
CA PRO A 45 8.86 9.46 11.68
C PRO A 45 9.53 9.77 10.34
N ASN A 46 10.50 8.94 9.91
CA ASN A 46 11.18 9.07 8.62
C ASN A 46 10.37 8.46 7.44
N GLY A 47 9.23 7.83 7.72
CA GLY A 47 8.36 7.19 6.75
C GLY A 47 7.07 7.97 6.43
N VAL A 48 6.98 9.22 6.88
CA VAL A 48 5.79 10.07 6.71
C VAL A 48 5.62 10.50 5.26
N SER A 49 4.38 10.49 4.78
CA SER A 49 4.05 10.93 3.43
C SER A 49 4.06 12.47 3.29
N PRO A 50 4.09 13.01 2.05
CA PRO A 50 4.03 14.46 1.82
C PRO A 50 2.77 15.11 2.41
N SER A 51 1.66 14.36 2.53
CA SER A 51 0.42 14.82 3.17
C SER A 51 0.39 14.66 4.69
N GLY A 52 1.51 14.23 5.32
CA GLY A 52 1.59 14.03 6.75
C GLY A 52 1.03 12.69 7.26
N CYS A 53 0.62 11.78 6.37
CA CYS A 53 0.14 10.46 6.78
C CYS A 53 1.30 9.56 7.21
N GLN A 54 1.14 8.91 8.36
CA GLN A 54 2.13 8.00 8.91
C GLN A 54 1.85 6.55 8.50
N GLN A 55 2.92 5.74 8.44
CA GLN A 55 2.82 4.28 8.25
C GLN A 55 1.94 3.87 7.06
N MET A 56 2.10 4.58 5.93
CA MET A 56 1.40 4.26 4.69
C MET A 56 1.99 3.05 3.95
N ILE A 57 3.14 2.56 4.42
CA ILE A 57 3.83 1.34 3.96
C ILE A 57 4.21 0.51 5.18
N GLY A 58 3.93 -0.79 5.11
CA GLY A 58 4.24 -1.75 6.17
C GLY A 58 3.10 -1.97 7.16
N ASP A 59 3.41 -2.61 8.27
CA ASP A 59 2.49 -3.04 9.31
C ASP A 59 1.41 -4.00 8.82
N VAL A 60 0.34 -3.52 8.19
CA VAL A 60 -0.73 -4.34 7.61
C VAL A 60 -1.16 -3.84 6.24
N TRP A 61 -1.60 -4.75 5.38
CA TRP A 61 -2.31 -4.38 4.16
C TRP A 61 -3.59 -3.63 4.49
N GLU A 62 -3.78 -2.45 3.93
CA GLU A 62 -4.96 -1.62 4.18
C GLU A 62 -6.02 -1.80 3.11
N TRP A 63 -7.20 -2.24 3.54
CA TRP A 63 -8.38 -2.30 2.70
C TRP A 63 -8.78 -0.92 2.21
N THR A 64 -9.13 -0.83 0.93
CA THR A 64 -9.68 0.38 0.33
C THR A 64 -11.15 0.18 -0.07
N SER A 65 -11.87 1.25 -0.31
CA SER A 65 -13.23 1.19 -0.89
C SER A 65 -13.24 0.80 -2.38
N SER A 66 -12.07 0.82 -3.04
CA SER A 66 -11.96 0.58 -4.49
C SER A 66 -12.09 -0.88 -4.85
N GLU A 67 -12.89 -1.16 -5.88
CA GLU A 67 -12.89 -2.46 -6.55
C GLU A 67 -11.56 -2.69 -7.29
N PHE A 68 -11.11 -3.93 -7.34
CA PHE A 68 -9.97 -4.30 -8.18
C PHE A 68 -10.45 -4.43 -9.62
N VAL A 69 -10.22 -3.38 -10.41
CA VAL A 69 -10.58 -3.29 -11.82
C VAL A 69 -9.40 -2.81 -12.65
N GLY A 70 -9.45 -3.03 -13.95
CA GLY A 70 -8.46 -2.48 -14.88
C GLY A 70 -8.49 -0.95 -14.90
N TYR A 71 -7.34 -0.33 -15.02
CA TYR A 71 -7.27 1.11 -15.30
C TYR A 71 -7.81 1.40 -16.71
N PRO A 72 -8.25 2.64 -16.99
CA PRO A 72 -8.64 3.04 -18.34
C PRO A 72 -7.59 2.65 -19.37
N GLY A 73 -8.00 1.95 -20.43
CA GLY A 73 -7.10 1.46 -21.46
C GLY A 73 -6.39 0.13 -21.13
N PHE A 74 -6.73 -0.52 -20.01
CA PHE A 74 -6.21 -1.85 -19.70
C PHE A 74 -6.44 -2.82 -20.84
N LYS A 75 -5.40 -3.58 -21.20
CA LYS A 75 -5.46 -4.74 -22.11
C LYS A 75 -4.75 -5.89 -21.42
N SER A 76 -5.37 -7.07 -21.44
CA SER A 76 -4.72 -8.28 -20.93
C SER A 76 -3.45 -8.57 -21.72
N GLY A 77 -2.33 -8.71 -21.01
CA GLY A 77 -1.05 -9.10 -21.62
C GLY A 77 -0.76 -10.60 -21.55
N PHE A 78 -1.46 -11.30 -20.65
CA PHE A 78 -1.30 -12.74 -20.42
C PHE A 78 -2.66 -13.37 -20.16
N ASP A 79 -2.85 -14.60 -20.60
CA ASP A 79 -4.10 -15.34 -20.38
C ASP A 79 -4.38 -15.63 -18.89
N GLU A 80 -3.32 -15.77 -18.09
CA GLU A 80 -3.42 -15.98 -16.64
C GLU A 80 -3.83 -14.71 -15.89
N TYR A 81 -3.45 -13.52 -16.40
CA TYR A 81 -3.74 -12.22 -15.80
C TYR A 81 -4.69 -11.41 -16.69
N ASN A 82 -5.90 -11.87 -16.80
CA ASN A 82 -6.97 -11.24 -17.56
C ASN A 82 -8.06 -10.69 -16.63
N ASP A 83 -9.13 -10.20 -17.21
CA ASP A 83 -10.28 -9.59 -16.53
C ASP A 83 -11.04 -10.53 -15.58
N LYS A 84 -10.80 -11.83 -15.59
CA LYS A 84 -11.38 -12.78 -14.62
C LYS A 84 -11.01 -12.44 -13.17
N TRP A 85 -9.87 -11.76 -12.95
CA TRP A 85 -9.43 -11.31 -11.63
C TRP A 85 -10.18 -10.07 -11.14
N PHE A 86 -10.94 -9.39 -11.99
CA PHE A 86 -11.71 -8.20 -11.67
C PHE A 86 -13.11 -8.52 -11.10
N THR A 87 -13.26 -9.68 -10.49
CA THR A 87 -14.54 -10.16 -9.99
C THR A 87 -14.55 -10.23 -8.47
N ASN A 88 -15.40 -9.40 -7.83
CA ASN A 88 -15.65 -9.43 -6.39
C ASN A 88 -14.39 -9.34 -5.53
N GLN A 89 -13.47 -8.46 -5.90
CA GLN A 89 -12.25 -8.23 -5.15
C GLN A 89 -12.05 -6.75 -4.86
N LYS A 90 -11.54 -6.45 -3.68
CA LYS A 90 -11.16 -5.10 -3.25
C LYS A 90 -9.66 -4.91 -3.32
N VAL A 91 -9.24 -3.68 -3.54
CA VAL A 91 -7.83 -3.30 -3.52
C VAL A 91 -7.35 -3.14 -2.08
N LEU A 92 -6.17 -3.70 -1.81
CA LEU A 92 -5.40 -3.43 -0.60
C LEU A 92 -4.11 -2.69 -0.96
N ARG A 93 -3.66 -1.85 -0.04
CA ARG A 93 -2.47 -1.01 -0.21
C ARG A 93 -1.51 -1.16 0.96
N GLY A 94 -0.27 -0.73 0.76
CA GLY A 94 0.71 -0.48 1.80
C GLY A 94 1.64 -1.62 2.17
N GLY A 95 1.27 -2.87 1.92
CA GLY A 95 2.08 -4.00 2.41
C GLY A 95 1.85 -4.29 3.90
N SER A 96 2.54 -5.30 4.42
CA SER A 96 2.48 -5.69 5.83
C SER A 96 3.87 -6.01 6.36
N PHE A 97 3.99 -6.23 7.67
CA PHE A 97 5.24 -6.73 8.29
C PHE A 97 5.72 -8.08 7.73
N GLY A 98 4.88 -8.80 6.99
CA GLY A 98 5.25 -10.02 6.26
C GLY A 98 5.59 -9.79 4.78
N THR A 99 5.60 -8.56 4.29
CA THR A 99 5.86 -8.23 2.89
C THR A 99 7.33 -7.88 2.67
N PRO A 100 8.04 -8.56 1.72
CA PRO A 100 9.42 -8.19 1.38
C PRO A 100 9.51 -6.80 0.76
N LYS A 101 10.53 -6.03 1.12
CA LYS A 101 10.75 -4.67 0.62
C LYS A 101 10.83 -4.55 -0.90
N MET A 102 11.33 -5.57 -1.58
CA MET A 102 11.40 -5.62 -3.04
C MET A 102 10.04 -5.76 -3.74
N SER A 103 9.00 -6.14 -2.99
CA SER A 103 7.65 -6.39 -3.50
C SER A 103 6.70 -5.22 -3.27
N ILE A 104 7.17 -4.10 -2.73
CA ILE A 104 6.30 -2.99 -2.34
C ILE A 104 6.71 -1.66 -2.95
N ARG A 105 5.72 -0.84 -3.26
CA ARG A 105 5.80 0.57 -3.63
C ARG A 105 4.43 1.21 -3.43
N GLY A 106 4.36 2.52 -3.38
CA GLY A 106 3.09 3.25 -3.16
C GLY A 106 2.02 2.99 -4.23
N SER A 107 2.42 2.65 -5.45
CA SER A 107 1.49 2.30 -6.54
C SER A 107 1.03 0.84 -6.54
N TYR A 108 1.65 -0.04 -5.75
CA TYR A 108 1.29 -1.46 -5.73
C TYR A 108 -0.16 -1.65 -5.27
N ARG A 109 -0.92 -2.46 -6.01
CA ARG A 109 -2.28 -2.89 -5.66
C ARG A 109 -2.26 -4.38 -5.38
N ASN A 110 -2.50 -4.76 -4.13
CA ASN A 110 -2.89 -6.12 -3.80
C ASN A 110 -4.41 -6.23 -3.90
N PHE A 111 -4.96 -7.42 -4.02
CA PHE A 111 -6.39 -7.61 -4.20
C PHE A 111 -6.85 -8.95 -3.64
N PHE A 112 -7.94 -8.92 -2.90
CA PHE A 112 -8.55 -10.09 -2.31
C PHE A 112 -10.06 -9.93 -2.20
N ARG A 113 -10.75 -11.05 -2.01
CA ARG A 113 -12.16 -11.06 -1.68
C ARG A 113 -12.34 -10.64 -0.22
N LEU A 114 -13.46 -10.04 0.10
CA LEU A 114 -13.74 -9.53 1.45
C LEU A 114 -13.88 -10.63 2.51
N ASP A 115 -14.08 -11.88 2.10
CA ASP A 115 -14.21 -13.03 2.99
C ASP A 115 -12.87 -13.73 3.30
N GLU A 116 -11.76 -13.27 2.69
CA GLU A 116 -10.43 -13.81 2.97
C GLU A 116 -9.94 -13.39 4.37
N ARG A 117 -9.38 -14.36 5.12
CA ARG A 117 -9.02 -14.16 6.54
C ARG A 117 -7.59 -14.55 6.91
N TRP A 118 -6.78 -14.85 5.92
CA TRP A 118 -5.39 -15.28 6.13
C TRP A 118 -4.38 -14.14 5.95
N LEU A 119 -4.86 -12.91 5.71
CA LEU A 119 -4.04 -11.73 5.47
C LEU A 119 -3.70 -11.01 6.77
N PHE A 120 -2.51 -10.43 6.83
CA PHE A 120 -2.21 -9.34 7.77
C PHE A 120 -2.80 -8.06 7.22
N SER A 121 -4.05 -7.79 7.55
CA SER A 121 -4.79 -6.67 6.99
C SER A 121 -5.54 -5.86 8.04
N GLY A 122 -5.79 -4.61 7.71
CA GLY A 122 -6.54 -3.65 8.51
C GLY A 122 -7.13 -2.57 7.63
N PHE A 123 -7.50 -1.43 8.20
CA PHE A 123 -7.99 -0.27 7.46
C PHE A 123 -7.71 1.01 8.24
N ARG A 124 -7.73 2.12 7.55
CA ARG A 124 -7.77 3.46 8.17
C ARG A 124 -9.00 4.22 7.69
N CYS A 125 -9.60 4.97 8.58
CA CYS A 125 -10.70 5.87 8.23
C CYS A 125 -10.17 7.11 7.53
N VAL A 126 -10.98 7.63 6.60
CA VAL A 126 -10.76 8.92 5.94
C VAL A 126 -12.03 9.75 6.10
N GLU A 127 -11.87 11.06 6.09
CA GLU A 127 -12.97 12.02 6.18
C GLU A 127 -12.81 13.04 5.06
N ASP A 128 -13.90 13.37 4.41
CA ASP A 128 -13.95 14.47 3.45
C ASP A 128 -14.01 15.80 4.21
N ILE A 129 -13.12 16.73 3.87
CA ILE A 129 -13.01 18.05 4.49
C ILE A 129 -13.67 19.08 3.60
#